data_bc9d3b0a3b04756980565b4b66297652
#
_entry.id   bc9d3b0a3b04756980565b4b66297652
#
_cell.length_a   1.000
_cell.length_b   1.000
_cell.length_c   1.000
_cell.angle_alpha   90.00
_cell.angle_beta   90.00
_cell.angle_gamma   90.00
#
_symmetry.space_group_name_H-M   'P 1'
#
loop_
_entity.id
_entity.type
_entity.pdbx_description
1 polymer ?
#
loop_
_entity_poly.entity_id
_entity_poly.type
_entity_poly.pdbx_seq_one_letter_code
_entity_poly.pdbx_strand_id
1 'polypeptide(L)'
;MKKWVLSALLLLLLVACGENGQVNEEQESNAVDSQTEENESTEDAEEEDVPASTNEEPAENEEYEEKQTEEDTGTIDKEETDSELKEPQYIVNESNWALEPISDANPEVVLLTIDDAPDRYALEMAAILKELNVKAIFFVNGHFLETEEEQNALKEIHAMGFPIGNHTMTHKSLRQLSEEEQYEEIVLLSDKVEEIIGERPRFFRAPFGTNTDYAQELVKQEGMILMNWTYGFDWETEYMDAEALANVMVNTEYLSSGSNLLMHDREWTKDALADIVKGLQAKNYEILDPDLIGTDEAASELE
;
A
#
# COMPACT_ATOMS: atom_id res chain seq x y z
N MET A 1 -15.23 33.22 -60.07
CA MET A 1 -15.12 32.27 -61.20
C MET A 1 -14.95 30.89 -60.64
N LYS A 2 -15.90 30.05 -61.01
CA LYS A 2 -16.11 28.66 -60.64
C LYS A 2 -14.93 27.78 -61.02
N LYS A 3 -14.62 26.75 -60.22
CA LYS A 3 -14.43 25.37 -60.73
C LYS A 3 -14.54 24.37 -59.59
N TRP A 4 -15.62 23.63 -59.62
CA TRP A 4 -15.92 22.35 -58.99
C TRP A 4 -15.14 21.26 -59.72
N VAL A 5 -14.55 20.30 -59.01
CA VAL A 5 -14.21 18.98 -59.53
C VAL A 5 -14.74 17.93 -58.57
N LEU A 6 -15.79 17.28 -59.03
CA LEU A 6 -16.26 15.96 -58.54
C LEU A 6 -15.35 14.88 -59.13
N SER A 7 -15.05 13.86 -58.32
CA SER A 7 -14.70 12.49 -58.79
C SER A 7 -15.03 11.57 -57.65
N ALA A 8 -16.11 10.91 -57.68
CA ALA A 8 -16.52 9.64 -58.29
C ALA A 8 -15.95 8.42 -57.51
N LEU A 9 -16.92 7.85 -56.85
CA LEU A 9 -17.10 6.58 -56.19
C LEU A 9 -16.64 5.40 -57.10
N LEU A 10 -15.89 4.43 -56.56
CA LEU A 10 -15.82 3.09 -57.14
C LEU A 10 -15.92 2.04 -56.04
N LEU A 11 -17.15 1.48 -55.96
CA LEU A 11 -17.47 0.23 -55.24
C LEU A 11 -16.92 -0.95 -56.06
N LEU A 12 -16.22 -1.83 -55.42
CA LEU A 12 -15.94 -3.18 -55.91
C LEU A 12 -16.38 -4.20 -54.88
N LEU A 13 -17.55 -4.77 -55.12
CA LEU A 13 -18.06 -6.01 -54.53
C LEU A 13 -17.38 -7.19 -55.21
N LEU A 14 -16.71 -8.05 -54.42
CA LEU A 14 -16.42 -9.41 -54.86
C LEU A 14 -17.04 -10.38 -53.84
N VAL A 15 -18.09 -11.01 -54.30
CA VAL A 15 -18.69 -12.22 -53.75
C VAL A 15 -17.92 -13.41 -54.30
N ALA A 16 -17.46 -14.28 -53.44
CA ALA A 16 -17.08 -15.64 -53.81
C ALA A 16 -17.61 -16.61 -52.74
N CYS A 17 -18.53 -17.43 -53.17
CA CYS A 17 -19.04 -18.62 -52.50
C CYS A 17 -18.10 -19.80 -52.70
N GLY A 18 -18.16 -20.75 -51.77
CA GLY A 18 -17.73 -22.15 -51.91
C GLY A 18 -16.77 -22.54 -50.75
N GLU A 19 -16.84 -23.62 -50.08
CA GLU A 19 -17.62 -24.86 -50.12
C GLU A 19 -17.36 -25.62 -48.80
N ASN A 20 -18.27 -26.41 -48.36
CA ASN A 20 -18.27 -27.35 -47.24
C ASN A 20 -17.04 -28.26 -47.18
N GLY A 21 -16.53 -28.50 -46.00
CA GLY A 21 -15.67 -29.61 -45.63
C GLY A 21 -15.84 -29.98 -44.17
N GLN A 22 -16.81 -30.88 -43.88
CA GLN A 22 -16.85 -31.62 -42.61
C GLN A 22 -15.78 -32.71 -42.61
N VAL A 23 -14.97 -32.79 -41.58
CA VAL A 23 -14.31 -34.05 -41.14
C VAL A 23 -14.16 -34.05 -39.62
N ASN A 24 -14.96 -34.94 -39.05
CA ASN A 24 -14.81 -35.83 -37.90
C ASN A 24 -13.90 -35.46 -36.68
N GLU A 25 -14.61 -35.61 -35.58
CA GLU A 25 -14.19 -36.00 -34.24
C GLU A 25 -13.15 -37.13 -34.21
N GLU A 26 -12.13 -37.00 -33.39
CA GLU A 26 -11.60 -38.13 -32.60
C GLU A 26 -11.24 -37.65 -31.20
N GLN A 27 -12.01 -38.15 -30.25
CA GLN A 27 -11.72 -38.16 -28.84
C GLN A 27 -10.57 -39.15 -28.59
N GLU A 28 -9.53 -38.72 -27.90
CA GLU A 28 -8.71 -39.64 -27.11
C GLU A 28 -8.71 -39.20 -25.66
N SER A 29 -9.51 -39.96 -24.91
CA SER A 29 -9.48 -40.06 -23.47
C SER A 29 -8.28 -40.93 -23.05
N ASN A 30 -7.37 -40.37 -22.26
CA ASN A 30 -6.47 -41.21 -21.45
C ASN A 30 -6.74 -40.92 -19.97
N ALA A 31 -7.55 -41.79 -19.40
CA ALA A 31 -7.61 -42.06 -17.98
C ALA A 31 -6.38 -42.87 -17.59
N VAL A 32 -5.62 -42.44 -16.63
CA VAL A 32 -4.67 -43.28 -15.90
C VAL A 32 -5.11 -43.30 -14.46
N ASP A 33 -5.42 -44.53 -14.12
CA ASP A 33 -5.89 -45.15 -12.90
C ASP A 33 -5.01 -44.82 -11.70
N SER A 34 -5.68 -44.49 -10.61
CA SER A 34 -5.12 -44.30 -9.28
C SER A 34 -4.97 -45.66 -8.61
N GLN A 35 -3.79 -45.95 -8.12
CA GLN A 35 -3.65 -46.99 -7.08
C GLN A 35 -3.26 -46.36 -5.76
N THR A 36 -4.19 -46.48 -4.85
CA THR A 36 -4.12 -46.37 -3.40
C THR A 36 -3.15 -47.44 -2.86
N GLU A 37 -2.14 -47.04 -2.11
CA GLU A 37 -1.51 -47.96 -1.15
C GLU A 37 -1.68 -47.40 0.25
N GLU A 38 -2.60 -48.02 0.97
CA GLU A 38 -2.68 -48.00 2.42
C GLU A 38 -1.45 -48.72 3.00
N ASN A 39 -0.78 -48.11 3.95
CA ASN A 39 0.13 -48.83 4.82
C ASN A 39 -0.17 -48.45 6.27
N GLU A 40 -0.93 -49.35 6.87
CA GLU A 40 -1.14 -49.50 8.30
C GLU A 40 0.11 -50.11 8.93
N SER A 41 0.66 -49.50 9.97
CA SER A 41 1.41 -50.25 10.99
C SER A 41 1.29 -49.58 12.33
N THR A 42 0.68 -50.34 13.17
CA THR A 42 0.37 -50.23 14.59
C THR A 42 1.60 -50.21 15.50
N GLU A 43 1.38 -49.56 16.69
CA GLU A 43 1.89 -49.90 18.05
C GLU A 43 3.39 -49.68 18.32
N ASP A 44 3.73 -48.86 19.31
CA ASP A 44 3.71 -49.23 20.74
C ASP A 44 3.80 -48.01 21.66
N ALA A 45 3.07 -48.06 22.74
CA ALA A 45 3.10 -47.16 23.88
C ALA A 45 4.20 -47.59 24.86
N GLU A 46 4.98 -46.67 25.36
CA GLU A 46 5.63 -46.82 26.65
C GLU A 46 5.39 -45.60 27.52
N GLU A 47 4.62 -45.82 28.58
CA GLU A 47 4.50 -44.96 29.76
C GLU A 47 5.82 -45.03 30.57
N GLU A 48 6.42 -43.91 30.89
CA GLU A 48 7.32 -43.87 32.05
C GLU A 48 6.92 -42.76 33.03
N ASP A 49 6.79 -43.23 34.17
CA ASP A 49 6.32 -42.84 35.48
C ASP A 49 7.02 -41.61 36.08
N VAL A 50 6.21 -40.80 36.80
CA VAL A 50 6.59 -39.66 37.62
C VAL A 50 7.12 -40.16 38.98
N PRO A 51 8.04 -39.44 39.60
CA PRO A 51 7.82 -39.19 41.04
C PRO A 51 7.79 -37.73 41.40
N ALA A 52 6.76 -37.37 42.12
CA ALA A 52 6.61 -36.19 42.93
C ALA A 52 7.70 -36.11 44.03
N SER A 53 8.30 -34.93 44.20
CA SER A 53 9.01 -34.59 45.41
C SER A 53 8.52 -33.23 45.92
N THR A 54 7.79 -33.32 46.99
CA THR A 54 7.49 -32.26 47.93
C THR A 54 8.77 -31.87 48.68
N ASN A 55 9.05 -30.56 48.78
CA ASN A 55 9.70 -30.01 49.98
C ASN A 55 9.28 -28.58 50.23
N GLU A 56 9.00 -28.36 51.48
CA GLU A 56 8.44 -27.23 52.18
C GLU A 56 9.39 -26.04 52.28
N GLU A 57 8.79 -24.86 52.42
CA GLU A 57 9.38 -23.58 52.84
C GLU A 57 10.18 -23.67 54.13
N PRO A 58 11.08 -22.68 54.40
CA PRO A 58 10.59 -21.65 55.30
C PRO A 58 10.95 -20.20 54.89
N ALA A 59 10.09 -19.33 55.33
CA ALA A 59 10.16 -17.87 55.31
C ALA A 59 11.38 -17.33 56.04
N GLU A 60 12.11 -16.41 55.43
CA GLU A 60 12.91 -15.42 56.17
C GLU A 60 12.52 -14.00 55.72
N ASN A 61 12.16 -13.27 56.75
CA ASN A 61 11.73 -11.90 56.77
C ASN A 61 12.99 -11.01 56.81
N GLU A 62 13.29 -10.28 55.73
CA GLU A 62 14.26 -9.21 55.78
C GLU A 62 13.59 -7.86 55.56
N GLU A 63 13.61 -7.12 56.64
CA GLU A 63 13.27 -5.75 56.87
C GLU A 63 14.22 -4.84 56.07
N TYR A 64 13.75 -4.16 55.02
CA TYR A 64 14.52 -3.13 54.35
C TYR A 64 14.04 -1.75 54.73
N GLU A 65 14.96 -1.03 55.38
CA GLU A 65 14.86 0.36 55.77
C GLU A 65 14.48 1.29 54.63
N GLU A 66 13.46 2.08 54.85
CA GLU A 66 13.04 3.24 54.08
C GLU A 66 14.17 4.30 54.08
N LYS A 67 14.87 4.44 52.96
CA LYS A 67 15.76 5.58 52.74
C LYS A 67 15.03 6.57 51.83
N GLN A 68 14.49 7.61 52.41
CA GLN A 68 14.00 8.80 51.73
C GLN A 68 15.14 9.41 50.88
N THR A 69 14.99 9.41 49.60
CA THR A 69 15.74 10.27 48.69
C THR A 69 14.79 11.30 48.11
N GLU A 70 15.22 12.55 48.25
CA GLU A 70 14.54 13.77 47.86
C GLU A 70 14.12 13.72 46.39
N GLU A 71 12.83 14.07 46.10
CA GLU A 71 12.30 14.32 44.77
C GLU A 71 13.05 15.52 44.15
N ASP A 72 13.90 15.21 43.18
CA ASP A 72 14.30 16.18 42.17
C ASP A 72 13.18 16.19 41.10
N THR A 73 12.30 17.18 41.19
CA THR A 73 11.28 17.47 40.17
C THR A 73 11.97 18.06 38.92
N GLY A 74 12.67 17.22 38.21
CA GLY A 74 13.01 17.50 36.81
C GLY A 74 11.72 17.58 36.00
N THR A 75 11.34 18.77 35.64
CA THR A 75 10.31 19.05 34.63
C THR A 75 10.74 18.35 33.35
N ILE A 76 10.13 17.20 33.05
CA ILE A 76 10.19 16.60 31.74
C ILE A 76 9.28 17.51 30.90
N ASP A 77 9.88 18.39 30.12
CA ASP A 77 9.20 19.03 29.00
C ASP A 77 8.72 17.87 28.11
N LYS A 78 7.42 17.56 28.22
CA LYS A 78 6.71 16.87 27.15
C LYS A 78 6.77 17.85 25.97
N GLU A 79 7.66 17.63 25.03
CA GLU A 79 7.43 18.07 23.67
C GLU A 79 6.12 17.36 23.25
N GLU A 80 5.00 18.06 23.42
CA GLU A 80 3.79 17.77 22.72
C GLU A 80 4.14 17.92 21.23
N THR A 81 4.36 16.79 20.55
CA THR A 81 4.29 16.73 19.11
C THR A 81 2.81 16.85 18.75
N ASP A 82 2.26 18.05 18.96
CA ASP A 82 1.05 18.48 18.30
C ASP A 82 1.45 18.66 16.82
N SER A 83 1.28 17.64 16.02
CA SER A 83 1.35 17.79 14.58
C SER A 83 0.10 18.58 14.19
N GLU A 84 0.21 19.92 14.23
CA GLU A 84 -0.82 20.77 13.66
C GLU A 84 -1.07 20.28 12.23
N LEU A 85 -2.26 19.71 11.99
CA LEU A 85 -2.70 19.31 10.66
C LEU A 85 -2.55 20.56 9.79
N LYS A 86 -1.73 20.49 8.75
CA LYS A 86 -1.54 21.59 7.80
C LYS A 86 -2.87 21.88 7.11
N GLU A 87 -3.15 23.13 6.81
CA GLU A 87 -4.30 23.47 5.98
C GLU A 87 -4.22 22.73 4.66
N PRO A 88 -5.30 22.02 4.24
CA PRO A 88 -5.32 21.32 2.97
C PRO A 88 -5.05 22.24 1.79
N GLN A 89 -4.19 21.81 0.90
CA GLN A 89 -3.87 22.51 -0.35
C GLN A 89 -4.20 21.69 -1.59
N TYR A 90 -4.48 20.41 -1.42
CA TYR A 90 -4.80 19.48 -2.51
C TYR A 90 -5.88 18.51 -2.09
N ILE A 91 -6.64 18.05 -3.08
CA ILE A 91 -7.59 16.94 -2.98
C ILE A 91 -7.25 15.86 -4.00
N VAL A 92 -7.77 14.64 -3.78
CA VAL A 92 -7.66 13.53 -4.71
C VAL A 92 -8.89 13.54 -5.63
N ASN A 93 -8.71 13.68 -6.94
CA ASN A 93 -9.80 13.52 -7.90
C ASN A 93 -10.13 12.03 -8.06
N GLU A 94 -11.27 11.58 -7.54
CA GLU A 94 -11.69 10.18 -7.58
C GLU A 94 -11.97 9.64 -8.99
N SER A 95 -12.08 10.51 -10.01
CA SER A 95 -12.34 10.09 -11.39
C SER A 95 -11.08 9.61 -12.10
N ASN A 96 -9.91 10.13 -11.73
CA ASN A 96 -8.62 9.86 -12.37
C ASN A 96 -7.46 9.67 -11.40
N TRP A 97 -7.70 9.84 -10.10
CA TRP A 97 -6.74 9.69 -9.00
C TRP A 97 -5.57 10.67 -8.99
N ALA A 98 -5.66 11.72 -9.80
CA ALA A 98 -4.70 12.82 -9.76
C ALA A 98 -4.99 13.74 -8.58
N LEU A 99 -3.98 14.49 -8.16
CA LEU A 99 -4.12 15.55 -7.18
C LEU A 99 -4.55 16.83 -7.86
N GLU A 100 -5.55 17.49 -7.30
CA GLU A 100 -6.03 18.80 -7.74
C GLU A 100 -5.67 19.85 -6.70
N PRO A 101 -5.08 20.97 -7.10
CA PRO A 101 -4.77 22.06 -6.18
C PRO A 101 -6.04 22.78 -5.74
N ILE A 102 -6.09 23.15 -4.46
CA ILE A 102 -7.11 24.04 -3.89
C ILE A 102 -6.61 25.47 -4.06
N SER A 103 -7.46 26.36 -4.56
CA SER A 103 -7.15 27.77 -4.75
C SER A 103 -5.85 28.03 -5.55
N ASP A 104 -4.88 28.72 -4.97
CA ASP A 104 -3.63 29.14 -5.63
C ASP A 104 -2.46 28.17 -5.36
N ALA A 105 -2.71 26.93 -4.89
CA ALA A 105 -1.66 25.96 -4.66
C ALA A 105 -0.93 25.57 -5.97
N ASN A 106 0.34 25.17 -5.86
CA ASN A 106 1.17 24.85 -7.01
C ASN A 106 0.60 23.62 -7.77
N PRO A 107 0.20 23.73 -9.04
CA PRO A 107 -0.30 22.60 -9.80
C PRO A 107 0.80 21.60 -10.23
N GLU A 108 2.07 22.06 -10.31
CA GLU A 108 3.19 21.26 -10.82
C GLU A 108 3.75 20.37 -9.70
N VAL A 109 2.90 19.47 -9.18
CA VAL A 109 3.24 18.52 -8.12
C VAL A 109 3.08 17.08 -8.58
N VAL A 110 3.77 16.17 -7.92
CA VAL A 110 3.57 14.71 -8.02
C VAL A 110 3.62 14.09 -6.63
N LEU A 111 2.81 13.07 -6.39
CA LEU A 111 2.77 12.31 -5.15
C LEU A 111 3.49 10.98 -5.34
N LEU A 112 4.36 10.63 -4.40
CA LEU A 112 4.98 9.32 -4.33
C LEU A 112 4.20 8.44 -3.35
N THR A 113 3.88 7.21 -3.76
CA THR A 113 3.23 6.22 -2.89
C THR A 113 3.90 4.86 -3.02
N ILE A 114 4.00 4.15 -1.91
CA ILE A 114 4.68 2.86 -1.80
C ILE A 114 3.72 1.89 -1.14
N ASP A 115 3.27 0.88 -1.88
CA ASP A 115 2.38 -0.18 -1.42
C ASP A 115 3.18 -1.39 -0.91
N ASP A 116 2.50 -2.32 -0.26
CA ASP A 116 3.04 -3.56 0.32
C ASP A 116 4.10 -3.34 1.41
N ALA A 117 4.04 -2.22 2.13
CA ALA A 117 4.96 -1.92 3.22
C ALA A 117 4.49 -2.55 4.56
N PRO A 118 5.41 -2.79 5.51
CA PRO A 118 6.85 -2.89 5.36
C PRO A 118 7.28 -4.34 5.09
N ASP A 119 7.32 -4.80 3.84
CA ASP A 119 7.74 -6.18 3.50
C ASP A 119 9.26 -6.36 3.72
N ARG A 120 10.09 -5.60 3.00
CA ARG A 120 11.55 -5.83 3.02
C ARG A 120 12.41 -4.56 2.95
N TYR A 121 12.06 -3.62 2.09
CA TYR A 121 12.89 -2.47 1.74
C TYR A 121 12.27 -1.13 2.11
N ALA A 122 11.03 -1.11 2.63
CA ALA A 122 10.31 0.13 2.97
C ALA A 122 11.09 1.03 3.91
N LEU A 123 11.77 0.48 4.91
CA LEU A 123 12.58 1.25 5.85
C LEU A 123 13.79 1.91 5.15
N GLU A 124 14.46 1.20 4.23
CA GLU A 124 15.55 1.76 3.43
C GLU A 124 15.02 2.83 2.45
N MET A 125 13.85 2.59 1.84
CA MET A 125 13.18 3.56 0.96
C MET A 125 12.83 4.84 1.73
N ALA A 126 12.30 4.71 2.95
CA ALA A 126 12.03 5.86 3.83
C ALA A 126 13.31 6.64 4.16
N ALA A 127 14.41 5.95 4.45
CA ALA A 127 15.70 6.60 4.68
C ALA A 127 16.20 7.38 3.44
N ILE A 128 16.10 6.80 2.25
CA ILE A 128 16.45 7.47 0.98
C ILE A 128 15.60 8.73 0.77
N LEU A 129 14.28 8.65 0.95
CA LEU A 129 13.38 9.79 0.80
C LEU A 129 13.66 10.89 1.82
N LYS A 130 13.97 10.50 3.07
CA LYS A 130 14.35 11.44 4.12
C LYS A 130 15.65 12.18 3.80
N GLU A 131 16.66 11.49 3.28
CA GLU A 131 17.91 12.11 2.83
C GLU A 131 17.67 13.11 1.69
N LEU A 132 16.72 12.82 0.79
CA LEU A 132 16.32 13.70 -0.30
C LEU A 132 15.39 14.83 0.15
N ASN A 133 14.97 14.83 1.42
CA ASN A 133 14.02 15.79 1.99
C ASN A 133 12.70 15.84 1.23
N VAL A 134 12.17 14.69 0.85
CA VAL A 134 10.86 14.51 0.22
C VAL A 134 10.05 13.48 0.99
N LYS A 135 8.71 13.54 0.86
CA LYS A 135 7.80 12.60 1.51
C LYS A 135 7.12 11.67 0.50
N ALA A 136 6.59 10.58 1.03
CA ALA A 136 5.72 9.63 0.33
C ALA A 136 4.69 9.08 1.32
N ILE A 137 3.62 8.46 0.83
CA ILE A 137 2.71 7.66 1.64
C ILE A 137 3.17 6.20 1.57
N PHE A 138 3.28 5.54 2.74
CA PHE A 138 3.50 4.10 2.82
C PHE A 138 2.17 3.42 3.12
N PHE A 139 1.64 2.68 2.15
CA PHE A 139 0.44 1.87 2.32
C PHE A 139 0.83 0.50 2.87
N VAL A 140 0.39 0.20 4.07
CA VAL A 140 0.81 -0.99 4.83
C VAL A 140 -0.22 -2.09 4.80
N ASN A 141 0.26 -3.35 4.79
CA ASN A 141 -0.58 -4.52 4.96
C ASN A 141 -0.42 -5.13 6.35
N GLY A 142 -1.51 -5.63 6.90
CA GLY A 142 -1.50 -6.21 8.25
C GLY A 142 -0.65 -7.47 8.39
N HIS A 143 -0.53 -8.27 7.33
CA HIS A 143 0.31 -9.47 7.32
C HIS A 143 1.83 -9.20 7.31
N PHE A 144 2.25 -7.96 7.07
CA PHE A 144 3.62 -7.48 7.26
C PHE A 144 3.82 -6.74 8.61
N LEU A 145 2.92 -6.95 9.57
CA LEU A 145 2.99 -6.37 10.92
C LEU A 145 2.83 -7.43 12.03
N GLU A 146 3.14 -8.69 11.71
CA GLU A 146 2.95 -9.82 12.65
C GLU A 146 4.09 -9.95 13.66
N THR A 147 5.30 -9.59 13.26
CA THR A 147 6.51 -9.68 14.10
C THR A 147 6.88 -8.34 14.73
N GLU A 148 7.63 -8.39 15.84
CA GLU A 148 8.17 -7.18 16.46
C GLU A 148 9.12 -6.41 15.53
N GLU A 149 9.86 -7.10 14.66
CA GLU A 149 10.75 -6.49 13.68
C GLU A 149 9.97 -5.65 12.66
N GLU A 150 8.91 -6.20 12.09
CA GLU A 150 8.01 -5.51 11.15
C GLU A 150 7.32 -4.30 11.80
N GLN A 151 6.82 -4.48 13.03
CA GLN A 151 6.22 -3.37 13.78
C GLN A 151 7.21 -2.26 14.12
N ASN A 152 8.48 -2.61 14.39
CA ASN A 152 9.51 -1.62 14.61
C ASN A 152 9.88 -0.89 13.31
N ALA A 153 9.90 -1.58 12.16
CA ALA A 153 10.08 -0.93 10.87
C ALA A 153 8.96 0.11 10.61
N LEU A 154 7.69 -0.24 10.88
CA LEU A 154 6.58 0.71 10.79
C LEU A 154 6.77 1.92 11.71
N LYS A 155 7.16 1.69 12.98
CA LYS A 155 7.43 2.78 13.94
C LYS A 155 8.54 3.71 13.46
N GLU A 156 9.61 3.16 12.88
CA GLU A 156 10.72 3.95 12.37
C GLU A 156 10.32 4.77 11.14
N ILE A 157 9.56 4.20 10.20
CA ILE A 157 9.02 4.92 9.04
C ILE A 157 8.14 6.09 9.50
N HIS A 158 7.22 5.83 10.44
CA HIS A 158 6.35 6.87 11.01
C HIS A 158 7.17 7.95 11.75
N ALA A 159 8.15 7.57 12.58
CA ALA A 159 9.04 8.50 13.29
C ALA A 159 9.92 9.35 12.35
N MET A 160 10.15 8.90 11.13
CA MET A 160 10.79 9.72 10.08
C MET A 160 9.85 10.79 9.50
N GLY A 161 8.55 10.76 9.85
CA GLY A 161 7.53 11.73 9.43
C GLY A 161 6.81 11.34 8.13
N PHE A 162 6.79 10.05 7.78
CA PHE A 162 6.04 9.56 6.63
C PHE A 162 4.62 9.17 7.05
N PRO A 163 3.58 9.69 6.37
CA PRO A 163 2.21 9.27 6.58
C PRO A 163 2.00 7.79 6.23
N ILE A 164 1.20 7.12 7.05
CA ILE A 164 0.84 5.72 6.87
C ILE A 164 -0.56 5.63 6.27
N GLY A 165 -0.68 4.83 5.22
CA GLY A 165 -1.95 4.45 4.58
C GLY A 165 -2.32 3.00 4.88
N ASN A 166 -3.61 2.69 4.82
CA ASN A 166 -4.15 1.34 4.99
C ASN A 166 -4.24 0.65 3.62
N HIS A 167 -3.60 -0.54 3.49
CA HIS A 167 -3.65 -1.37 2.28
C HIS A 167 -4.27 -2.75 2.53
N THR A 168 -5.17 -2.83 3.49
CA THR A 168 -5.87 -4.02 3.99
C THR A 168 -5.01 -5.01 4.80
N MET A 169 -5.69 -5.82 5.61
CA MET A 169 -5.05 -6.76 6.51
C MET A 169 -4.25 -7.84 5.77
N THR A 170 -4.84 -8.45 4.71
CA THR A 170 -4.29 -9.64 4.06
C THR A 170 -4.10 -9.50 2.54
N HIS A 171 -4.24 -8.28 2.00
CA HIS A 171 -4.09 -7.97 0.58
C HIS A 171 -5.03 -8.76 -0.35
N LYS A 172 -6.24 -9.11 0.11
CA LYS A 172 -7.25 -9.75 -0.73
C LYS A 172 -8.02 -8.74 -1.58
N SER A 173 -8.49 -9.16 -2.75
CA SER A 173 -9.41 -8.35 -3.54
C SER A 173 -10.74 -8.18 -2.83
N LEU A 174 -11.11 -6.95 -2.46
CA LEU A 174 -12.34 -6.65 -1.72
C LEU A 174 -13.62 -7.11 -2.44
N ARG A 175 -13.60 -7.20 -3.77
CA ARG A 175 -14.74 -7.70 -4.56
C ARG A 175 -15.05 -9.18 -4.32
N GLN A 176 -14.13 -9.93 -3.74
CA GLN A 176 -14.29 -11.35 -3.45
C GLN A 176 -14.74 -11.61 -2.01
N LEU A 177 -14.89 -10.56 -1.22
CA LEU A 177 -15.17 -10.60 0.20
C LEU A 177 -16.60 -10.10 0.51
N SER A 178 -17.21 -10.67 1.54
CA SER A 178 -18.43 -10.12 2.13
C SER A 178 -18.17 -8.77 2.78
N GLU A 179 -19.22 -8.01 3.08
CA GLU A 179 -19.07 -6.72 3.80
C GLU A 179 -18.42 -6.89 5.18
N GLU A 180 -18.71 -7.98 5.89
CA GLU A 180 -18.09 -8.30 7.17
C GLU A 180 -16.58 -8.55 7.02
N GLU A 181 -16.17 -9.34 6.02
CA GLU A 181 -14.76 -9.58 5.70
C GLU A 181 -14.06 -8.29 5.23
N GLN A 182 -14.72 -7.42 4.45
CA GLN A 182 -14.16 -6.12 4.07
C GLN A 182 -13.96 -5.21 5.28
N TYR A 183 -14.89 -5.23 6.25
CA TYR A 183 -14.72 -4.53 7.52
C TYR A 183 -13.48 -5.02 8.26
N GLU A 184 -13.31 -6.33 8.39
CA GLU A 184 -12.14 -6.92 9.03
C GLU A 184 -10.84 -6.52 8.33
N GLU A 185 -10.81 -6.55 7.01
CA GLU A 185 -9.64 -6.15 6.20
C GLU A 185 -9.25 -4.68 6.40
N ILE A 186 -10.21 -3.78 6.59
CA ILE A 186 -9.98 -2.33 6.65
C ILE A 186 -9.84 -1.85 8.09
N VAL A 187 -10.83 -2.15 8.95
CA VAL A 187 -10.88 -1.56 10.29
C VAL A 187 -9.89 -2.22 11.24
N LEU A 188 -9.75 -3.57 11.21
CA LEU A 188 -8.79 -4.22 12.09
C LEU A 188 -7.33 -3.85 11.75
N LEU A 189 -7.04 -3.55 10.49
CA LEU A 189 -5.73 -3.00 10.16
C LEU A 189 -5.55 -1.59 10.71
N SER A 190 -6.55 -0.73 10.59
CA SER A 190 -6.48 0.62 11.16
C SER A 190 -6.27 0.58 12.67
N ASP A 191 -6.98 -0.31 13.38
CA ASP A 191 -6.81 -0.54 14.82
C ASP A 191 -5.39 -1.03 15.16
N LYS A 192 -4.87 -1.99 14.38
CA LYS A 192 -3.52 -2.53 14.55
C LYS A 192 -2.44 -1.46 14.33
N VAL A 193 -2.59 -0.62 13.32
CA VAL A 193 -1.67 0.49 13.05
C VAL A 193 -1.71 1.50 14.22
N GLU A 194 -2.89 1.87 14.68
CA GLU A 194 -3.05 2.77 15.84
C GLU A 194 -2.40 2.18 17.11
N GLU A 195 -2.54 0.88 17.36
CA GLU A 195 -1.86 0.20 18.48
C GLU A 195 -0.33 0.30 18.37
N ILE A 196 0.23 0.22 17.15
CA ILE A 196 1.67 0.21 16.92
C ILE A 196 2.28 1.61 16.98
N ILE A 197 1.67 2.61 16.32
CA ILE A 197 2.26 3.95 16.14
C ILE A 197 1.51 5.06 16.87
N GLY A 198 0.33 4.77 17.47
CA GLY A 198 -0.48 5.77 18.21
C GLY A 198 -1.37 6.64 17.33
N GLU A 199 -1.40 6.42 16.02
CA GLU A 199 -2.22 7.16 15.05
C GLU A 199 -2.91 6.19 14.08
N ARG A 200 -4.17 6.51 13.68
CA ARG A 200 -4.86 5.77 12.62
C ARG A 200 -4.36 6.20 11.23
N PRO A 201 -4.36 5.28 10.24
CA PRO A 201 -4.04 5.64 8.87
C PRO A 201 -4.96 6.77 8.35
N ARG A 202 -4.37 7.76 7.66
CA ARG A 202 -5.13 8.84 7.02
C ARG A 202 -5.58 8.54 5.61
N PHE A 203 -4.96 7.56 4.97
CA PHE A 203 -5.17 7.19 3.58
C PHE A 203 -5.57 5.74 3.46
N PHE A 204 -6.34 5.40 2.44
CA PHE A 204 -6.71 4.04 2.11
C PHE A 204 -6.51 3.75 0.62
N ARG A 205 -5.96 2.59 0.32
CA ARG A 205 -5.87 2.06 -1.04
C ARG A 205 -6.28 0.60 -1.05
N ALA A 206 -7.30 0.26 -1.85
CA ALA A 206 -7.71 -1.13 -2.02
C ALA A 206 -6.67 -1.91 -2.84
N PRO A 207 -6.35 -3.16 -2.48
CA PRO A 207 -5.55 -4.04 -3.32
C PRO A 207 -6.09 -4.11 -4.75
N PHE A 208 -5.19 -4.07 -5.73
CA PHE A 208 -5.53 -4.08 -7.17
C PHE A 208 -6.43 -2.92 -7.62
N GLY A 209 -6.59 -1.87 -6.82
CA GLY A 209 -7.53 -0.77 -7.08
C GLY A 209 -9.00 -1.20 -7.08
N THR A 210 -9.34 -2.35 -6.48
CA THR A 210 -10.67 -2.96 -6.56
C THR A 210 -11.59 -2.47 -5.44
N ASN A 211 -12.00 -1.21 -5.51
CA ASN A 211 -12.95 -0.63 -4.59
C ASN A 211 -14.36 -1.22 -4.76
N THR A 212 -15.09 -1.37 -3.66
CA THR A 212 -16.53 -1.69 -3.62
C THR A 212 -17.29 -0.50 -3.04
N ASP A 213 -18.59 -0.39 -3.29
CA ASP A 213 -19.41 0.68 -2.71
C ASP A 213 -19.36 0.65 -1.19
N TYR A 214 -19.38 -0.55 -0.58
CA TYR A 214 -19.27 -0.73 0.86
C TYR A 214 -17.92 -0.23 1.40
N ALA A 215 -16.79 -0.62 0.75
CA ALA A 215 -15.47 -0.21 1.18
C ALA A 215 -15.28 1.32 1.07
N GLN A 216 -15.78 1.95 0.02
CA GLN A 216 -15.72 3.41 -0.15
C GLN A 216 -16.46 4.15 0.98
N GLU A 217 -17.68 3.68 1.30
CA GLU A 217 -18.44 4.27 2.40
C GLU A 217 -17.77 4.03 3.76
N LEU A 218 -17.23 2.84 4.00
CA LEU A 218 -16.52 2.51 5.23
C LEU A 218 -15.26 3.36 5.40
N VAL A 219 -14.46 3.52 4.36
CA VAL A 219 -13.24 4.35 4.35
C VAL A 219 -13.55 5.79 4.71
N LYS A 220 -14.66 6.34 4.18
CA LYS A 220 -15.15 7.67 4.51
C LYS A 220 -15.60 7.76 5.98
N GLN A 221 -16.32 6.74 6.51
CA GLN A 221 -16.73 6.68 7.91
C GLN A 221 -15.55 6.62 8.87
N GLU A 222 -14.49 5.93 8.48
CA GLU A 222 -13.22 5.86 9.22
C GLU A 222 -12.36 7.14 9.09
N GLY A 223 -12.80 8.13 8.31
CA GLY A 223 -12.11 9.40 8.12
C GLY A 223 -10.85 9.30 7.26
N MET A 224 -10.71 8.24 6.48
CA MET A 224 -9.59 8.06 5.57
C MET A 224 -9.86 8.65 4.18
N ILE A 225 -8.80 9.10 3.52
CA ILE A 225 -8.83 9.56 2.13
C ILE A 225 -8.60 8.37 1.21
N LEU A 226 -9.62 8.04 0.40
CA LEU A 226 -9.52 7.00 -0.61
C LEU A 226 -8.62 7.45 -1.76
N MET A 227 -7.68 6.60 -2.22
CA MET A 227 -6.95 6.84 -3.44
C MET A 227 -6.52 5.54 -4.14
N ASN A 228 -6.49 5.58 -5.48
CA ASN A 228 -5.74 4.64 -6.29
C ASN A 228 -4.48 5.38 -6.81
N TRP A 229 -4.17 5.30 -8.11
CA TRP A 229 -2.97 5.89 -8.72
C TRP A 229 -3.22 6.34 -10.16
N THR A 230 -2.36 7.22 -10.65
CA THR A 230 -2.39 7.64 -12.06
C THR A 230 -1.55 6.69 -12.92
N TYR A 231 -0.38 6.29 -12.45
CA TYR A 231 0.46 5.28 -13.11
C TYR A 231 1.48 4.66 -12.14
N GLY A 232 2.04 3.51 -12.56
CA GLY A 232 3.14 2.79 -11.94
C GLY A 232 3.59 1.68 -12.86
N PHE A 233 4.81 1.16 -12.67
CA PHE A 233 5.40 0.19 -13.59
C PHE A 233 6.26 -0.89 -12.92
N ASP A 234 6.54 -0.82 -11.64
CA ASP A 234 7.53 -1.64 -10.95
C ASP A 234 7.14 -3.13 -10.79
N TRP A 235 5.89 -3.49 -11.15
CA TRP A 235 5.43 -4.89 -11.22
C TRP A 235 5.55 -5.50 -12.62
N GLU A 236 5.90 -4.71 -13.64
CA GLU A 236 6.08 -5.20 -15.00
C GLU A 236 7.50 -5.75 -15.19
N THR A 237 7.61 -6.95 -15.74
CA THR A 237 8.89 -7.68 -15.82
C THR A 237 9.99 -6.88 -16.52
N GLU A 238 9.65 -6.06 -17.50
CA GLU A 238 10.60 -5.25 -18.24
C GLU A 238 11.20 -4.09 -17.41
N TYR A 239 10.57 -3.74 -16.29
CA TYR A 239 10.98 -2.66 -15.38
C TYR A 239 11.44 -3.15 -13.99
N MET A 240 11.68 -4.46 -13.82
CA MET A 240 12.28 -5.02 -12.61
C MET A 240 13.82 -4.81 -12.59
N ASP A 241 14.26 -3.63 -13.03
CA ASP A 241 15.63 -3.14 -13.05
C ASP A 241 15.62 -1.66 -12.71
N ALA A 242 16.54 -1.21 -11.87
CA ALA A 242 16.53 0.15 -11.34
C ALA A 242 16.65 1.25 -12.42
N GLU A 243 17.51 1.07 -13.42
CA GLU A 243 17.70 2.05 -14.51
C GLU A 243 16.46 2.10 -15.41
N ALA A 244 15.92 0.92 -15.78
CA ALA A 244 14.73 0.81 -16.62
C ALA A 244 13.51 1.42 -15.90
N LEU A 245 13.33 1.12 -14.61
CA LEU A 245 12.24 1.65 -13.81
C LEU A 245 12.36 3.18 -13.65
N ALA A 246 13.53 3.69 -13.26
CA ALA A 246 13.73 5.13 -13.11
C ALA A 246 13.45 5.86 -14.43
N ASN A 247 13.88 5.31 -15.56
CA ASN A 247 13.65 5.90 -16.87
C ASN A 247 12.16 5.94 -17.23
N VAL A 248 11.41 4.84 -17.06
CA VAL A 248 9.98 4.82 -17.42
C VAL A 248 9.15 5.69 -16.47
N MET A 249 9.40 5.64 -15.16
CA MET A 249 8.67 6.44 -14.17
C MET A 249 8.79 7.95 -14.43
N VAL A 250 9.91 8.41 -14.96
CA VAL A 250 10.17 9.82 -15.23
C VAL A 250 9.79 10.25 -16.65
N ASN A 251 9.80 9.33 -17.63
CA ASN A 251 9.66 9.71 -19.05
C ASN A 251 8.39 9.16 -19.73
N THR A 252 7.49 8.54 -18.97
CA THR A 252 6.21 8.07 -19.51
C THR A 252 5.31 9.22 -19.98
N GLU A 253 4.44 8.94 -20.95
CA GLU A 253 3.40 9.88 -21.39
C GLU A 253 2.28 10.08 -20.33
N TYR A 254 2.20 9.23 -19.32
CA TYR A 254 1.24 9.35 -18.22
C TYR A 254 1.65 10.35 -17.15
N LEU A 255 2.92 10.79 -17.14
CA LEU A 255 3.39 11.80 -16.20
C LEU A 255 2.80 13.19 -16.54
N SER A 256 2.07 13.73 -15.62
CA SER A 256 1.43 15.06 -15.70
C SER A 256 1.38 15.73 -14.33
N SER A 257 1.03 17.01 -14.30
CA SER A 257 0.76 17.74 -13.04
C SER A 257 -0.32 17.04 -12.23
N GLY A 258 -0.07 16.88 -10.93
CA GLY A 258 -0.95 16.13 -10.03
C GLY A 258 -0.82 14.60 -10.09
N SER A 259 0.14 14.06 -10.83
CA SER A 259 0.31 12.61 -10.91
C SER A 259 0.57 11.97 -9.55
N ASN A 260 -0.16 10.88 -9.27
CA ASN A 260 -0.05 10.04 -8.10
C ASN A 260 0.61 8.71 -8.52
N LEU A 261 1.87 8.52 -8.12
CA LEU A 261 2.74 7.45 -8.59
C LEU A 261 2.65 6.24 -7.67
N LEU A 262 2.31 5.08 -8.24
CA LEU A 262 2.32 3.80 -7.55
C LEU A 262 3.68 3.13 -7.69
N MET A 263 4.25 2.77 -6.57
CA MET A 263 5.42 1.91 -6.41
C MET A 263 5.16 0.90 -5.28
N HIS A 264 5.98 -0.14 -5.20
CA HIS A 264 5.87 -1.16 -4.17
C HIS A 264 7.21 -1.34 -3.42
N ASP A 265 7.15 -1.97 -2.26
CA ASP A 265 8.31 -2.36 -1.47
C ASP A 265 9.10 -3.48 -2.16
N ARG A 266 9.96 -3.11 -3.11
CA ARG A 266 10.76 -4.02 -3.93
C ARG A 266 12.21 -3.52 -4.03
N GLU A 267 13.16 -4.45 -4.24
CA GLU A 267 14.58 -4.13 -4.35
C GLU A 267 14.87 -3.14 -5.48
N TRP A 268 14.37 -3.41 -6.67
CA TRP A 268 14.58 -2.54 -7.84
C TRP A 268 13.90 -1.19 -7.72
N THR A 269 12.79 -1.10 -6.98
CA THR A 269 12.10 0.15 -6.67
C THR A 269 12.93 0.98 -5.71
N LYS A 270 13.44 0.39 -4.63
CA LYS A 270 14.36 1.03 -3.70
C LYS A 270 15.60 1.58 -4.41
N ASP A 271 16.20 0.76 -5.29
CA ASP A 271 17.41 1.15 -6.01
C ASP A 271 17.17 2.26 -7.05
N ALA A 272 15.96 2.32 -7.64
CA ALA A 272 15.54 3.36 -8.58
C ALA A 272 15.11 4.68 -7.92
N LEU A 273 14.71 4.64 -6.65
CA LEU A 273 13.93 5.69 -5.99
C LEU A 273 14.60 7.06 -6.02
N ALA A 274 15.91 7.10 -5.75
CA ALA A 274 16.66 8.37 -5.75
C ALA A 274 16.72 9.01 -7.16
N ASP A 275 16.82 8.20 -8.21
CA ASP A 275 16.88 8.70 -9.58
C ASP A 275 15.49 9.10 -10.08
N ILE A 276 14.41 8.40 -9.65
CA ILE A 276 13.03 8.82 -9.89
C ILE A 276 12.79 10.22 -9.30
N VAL A 277 13.09 10.42 -8.02
CA VAL A 277 12.90 11.72 -7.34
C VAL A 277 13.67 12.84 -8.06
N LYS A 278 14.97 12.65 -8.32
CA LYS A 278 15.80 13.65 -9.00
C LYS A 278 15.31 13.93 -10.43
N GLY A 279 14.86 12.87 -11.14
CA GLY A 279 14.34 12.99 -12.49
C GLY A 279 13.05 13.81 -12.56
N LEU A 280 12.12 13.59 -11.63
CA LEU A 280 10.88 14.38 -11.49
C LEU A 280 11.18 15.84 -11.15
N GLN A 281 12.07 16.08 -10.20
CA GLN A 281 12.52 17.44 -9.83
C GLN A 281 13.23 18.16 -11.00
N ALA A 282 14.02 17.44 -11.80
CA ALA A 282 14.67 17.99 -13.00
C ALA A 282 13.66 18.40 -14.09
N LYS A 283 12.45 17.85 -14.06
CA LYS A 283 11.31 18.24 -14.90
C LYS A 283 10.45 19.36 -14.27
N ASN A 284 10.88 19.93 -13.16
CA ASN A 284 10.24 20.98 -12.37
C ASN A 284 8.95 20.52 -11.65
N TYR A 285 8.78 19.23 -11.40
CA TYR A 285 7.74 18.76 -10.49
C TYR A 285 8.22 18.89 -9.04
N GLU A 286 7.37 19.40 -8.17
CA GLU A 286 7.53 19.34 -6.73
C GLU A 286 7.02 17.99 -6.24
N ILE A 287 7.78 17.33 -5.36
CA ILE A 287 7.28 16.12 -4.67
C ILE A 287 6.39 16.60 -3.52
N LEU A 288 5.11 16.30 -3.64
CA LEU A 288 4.10 16.79 -2.71
C LEU A 288 4.31 16.20 -1.31
N ASP A 289 4.20 17.07 -0.30
CA ASP A 289 4.02 16.63 1.08
C ASP A 289 2.60 16.12 1.27
N PRO A 290 2.39 14.80 1.58
CA PRO A 290 1.05 14.25 1.74
C PRO A 290 0.22 14.88 2.86
N ASP A 291 0.87 15.54 3.83
CA ASP A 291 0.17 16.25 4.90
C ASP A 291 -0.67 17.44 4.39
N LEU A 292 -0.44 17.88 3.15
CA LEU A 292 -1.21 18.90 2.48
C LEU A 292 -2.45 18.39 1.73
N ILE A 293 -2.68 17.06 1.73
CA ILE A 293 -3.86 16.47 1.10
C ILE A 293 -5.00 16.44 2.10
N GLY A 294 -6.15 16.99 1.72
CA GLY A 294 -7.39 17.02 2.51
C GLY A 294 -8.52 16.22 1.87
N THR A 295 -9.66 16.19 2.57
CA THR A 295 -10.93 15.70 2.04
C THR A 295 -11.65 16.81 1.28
N ASP A 296 -12.59 16.45 0.39
CA ASP A 296 -13.44 17.40 -0.32
C ASP A 296 -14.26 18.29 0.65
N GLU A 297 -14.63 17.76 1.79
CA GLU A 297 -15.35 18.52 2.84
C GLU A 297 -14.46 19.63 3.41
N ALA A 298 -13.21 19.28 3.76
CA ALA A 298 -12.26 20.28 4.26
C ALA A 298 -11.89 21.34 3.19
N ALA A 299 -11.81 20.95 1.91
CA ALA A 299 -11.59 21.87 0.81
C ALA A 299 -12.74 22.87 0.62
N SER A 300 -13.99 22.39 0.74
CA SER A 300 -15.18 23.23 0.57
C SER A 300 -15.37 24.28 1.67
N GLU A 301 -14.72 24.13 2.82
CA GLU A 301 -14.72 25.12 3.91
C GLU A 301 -13.73 26.27 3.65
N LEU A 302 -12.81 26.11 2.71
CA LEU A 302 -11.76 27.10 2.36
C LEU A 302 -12.12 27.98 1.17
N GLU A 303 -13.19 27.66 0.41
CA GLU A 303 -13.73 28.46 -0.70
C GLU A 303 -14.79 29.46 -0.20
#